data_ce298b30ac821b261e9f936ae2988c23
#
_entry.id   ce298b30ac821b261e9f936ae2988c23
#
_cell.length_a   1.000
_cell.length_b   1.000
_cell.length_c   1.000
_cell.angle_alpha   90.00
_cell.angle_beta   90.00
_cell.angle_gamma   90.00
#
_symmetry.space_group_name_H-M   'P 1'
#
loop_
_entity.id
_entity.type
_entity.pdbx_description
1 polymer ?
#
loop_
_entity_poly.entity_id
_entity_poly.type
_entity_poly.pdbx_seq_one_letter_code
_entity_poly.pdbx_strand_id
1 'polypeptide(L)'
;MATTEEGSILNAELDKQLRDFAQRGSGRVQAQISSFKNGLQTFEELNIIRVRGKKARLMIMEDYMPVIGEVDGDIDFIGRTSYHTISNAKGFFCHEHNVFFLLLKETEKPEEGKEEEADA
;
A
#
# COMPACT_ATOMS: atom_id res chain seq x y z
N MET A 1 29.48 -3.48 -3.39
CA MET A 1 28.85 -2.34 -4.00
C MET A 1 28.43 -1.33 -2.97
N ALA A 2 29.20 -0.30 -2.91
CA ALA A 2 28.87 0.78 -1.96
C ALA A 2 27.52 1.40 -2.29
N THR A 3 27.20 1.48 -3.57
CA THR A 3 25.96 2.07 -4.02
C THR A 3 24.74 1.33 -3.44
N THR A 4 24.78 0.00 -3.50
CA THR A 4 23.67 -0.80 -2.99
C THR A 4 23.52 -0.61 -1.48
N GLU A 5 24.65 -0.59 -0.80
CA GLU A 5 24.65 -0.40 0.64
C GLU A 5 24.11 0.98 1.01
N GLU A 6 24.56 1.98 0.26
CA GLU A 6 24.08 3.34 0.51
C GLU A 6 22.59 3.47 0.25
N GLY A 7 22.11 2.84 -0.81
CA GLY A 7 20.68 2.87 -1.09
C GLY A 7 19.87 2.22 0.01
N SER A 8 20.38 1.12 0.56
CA SER A 8 19.69 0.44 1.64
C SER A 8 19.64 1.30 2.89
N ILE A 9 20.73 1.98 3.20
CA ILE A 9 20.78 2.87 4.37
C ILE A 9 19.82 4.04 4.19
N LEU A 10 19.79 4.63 3.00
CA LEU A 10 18.88 5.74 2.71
C LEU A 10 17.43 5.30 2.82
N ASN A 11 17.11 4.11 2.34
CA ASN A 11 15.75 3.61 2.44
C ASN A 11 15.33 3.39 3.88
N ALA A 12 16.24 2.87 4.70
CA ALA A 12 15.94 2.67 6.11
C ALA A 12 15.71 3.99 6.82
N GLU A 13 16.51 4.99 6.47
CA GLU A 13 16.36 6.30 7.07
C GLU A 13 15.03 6.96 6.68
N LEU A 14 14.66 6.83 5.40
CA LEU A 14 13.40 7.37 4.93
C LEU A 14 12.23 6.67 5.60
N ASP A 15 12.31 5.36 5.77
CA ASP A 15 11.25 4.62 6.44
C ASP A 15 11.09 5.06 7.88
N LYS A 16 12.22 5.31 8.56
CA LYS A 16 12.17 5.78 9.93
C LYS A 16 11.52 7.15 10.03
N GLN A 17 11.90 8.06 9.14
CA GLN A 17 11.30 9.40 9.14
C GLN A 17 9.81 9.32 8.84
N LEU A 18 9.43 8.44 7.94
CA LEU A 18 8.04 8.26 7.58
C LEU A 18 7.23 7.76 8.77
N ARG A 19 7.77 6.82 9.51
CA ARG A 19 7.09 6.30 10.69
C ARG A 19 6.97 7.36 11.78
N ASP A 20 8.04 8.15 11.97
CA ASP A 20 8.00 9.23 12.93
C ASP A 20 6.91 10.24 12.56
N PHE A 21 6.82 10.57 11.28
CA PHE A 21 5.79 11.48 10.80
C PHE A 21 4.40 10.88 11.02
N ALA A 22 4.26 9.60 10.73
CA ALA A 22 2.96 8.92 10.86
C ALA A 22 2.49 8.91 12.31
N GLN A 23 3.41 8.80 13.26
CA GLN A 23 3.04 8.78 14.67
C GLN A 23 2.43 10.08 15.13
N ARG A 24 2.68 11.17 14.41
CA ARG A 24 2.15 12.48 14.76
C ARG A 24 0.89 12.85 13.99
N GLY A 25 0.44 11.95 13.12
CA GLY A 25 -0.71 12.22 12.29
C GLY A 25 -2.02 12.10 13.05
N SER A 26 -3.09 12.52 12.40
CA SER A 26 -4.42 12.56 12.99
C SER A 26 -5.15 11.22 12.95
N GLY A 27 -4.67 10.28 12.12
CA GLY A 27 -5.35 9.01 11.94
C GLY A 27 -6.64 9.09 11.16
N ARG A 28 -6.78 10.09 10.31
CA ARG A 28 -8.04 10.32 9.61
C ARG A 28 -8.16 9.58 8.29
N VAL A 29 -7.10 8.99 7.81
CA VAL A 29 -7.14 8.29 6.53
C VAL A 29 -7.60 6.87 6.75
N GLN A 30 -8.43 6.38 5.85
CA GLN A 30 -9.01 5.06 5.93
C GLN A 30 -8.78 4.35 4.60
N ALA A 31 -8.64 3.04 4.64
CA ALA A 31 -8.50 2.27 3.41
C ALA A 31 -9.53 1.15 3.39
N GLN A 32 -10.18 0.98 2.25
CA GLN A 32 -11.10 -0.12 2.02
C GLN A 32 -10.58 -0.91 0.83
N ILE A 33 -10.24 -2.17 1.08
CA ILE A 33 -9.63 -3.01 0.08
C ILE A 33 -10.61 -4.12 -0.27
N SER A 34 -10.95 -4.20 -1.54
CA SER A 34 -11.89 -5.18 -2.02
C SER A 34 -11.16 -6.18 -2.91
N SER A 35 -11.30 -7.45 -2.61
CA SER A 35 -10.73 -8.48 -3.45
C SER A 35 -11.72 -9.64 -3.51
N PHE A 36 -11.67 -10.35 -4.60
CA PHE A 36 -12.56 -11.49 -4.76
C PHE A 36 -12.23 -12.57 -3.74
N LYS A 37 -10.97 -12.76 -3.48
CA LYS A 37 -10.52 -13.83 -2.61
C LYS A 37 -10.79 -13.55 -1.14
N ASN A 38 -10.55 -12.32 -0.71
CA ASN A 38 -10.60 -11.97 0.71
C ASN A 38 -11.79 -11.10 1.08
N GLY A 39 -12.63 -10.74 0.10
CA GLY A 39 -13.75 -9.87 0.38
C GLY A 39 -13.29 -8.44 0.67
N LEU A 40 -13.99 -7.80 1.57
CA LEU A 40 -13.71 -6.42 1.91
C LEU A 40 -12.89 -6.36 3.19
N GLN A 41 -11.77 -5.66 3.13
CA GLN A 41 -10.92 -5.42 4.28
C GLN A 41 -10.85 -3.92 4.51
N THR A 42 -10.82 -3.50 5.77
CA THR A 42 -10.78 -2.10 6.11
C THR A 42 -9.62 -1.84 7.08
N PHE A 43 -8.82 -0.84 6.77
CA PHE A 43 -7.79 -0.34 7.69
C PHE A 43 -8.20 1.06 8.09
N GLU A 44 -8.26 1.30 9.39
CA GLU A 44 -8.68 2.58 9.92
C GLU A 44 -7.55 3.28 10.64
N GLU A 45 -7.74 4.58 10.87
CA GLU A 45 -6.81 5.39 11.64
C GLU A 45 -5.42 5.37 11.03
N LEU A 46 -5.38 5.52 9.70
CA LEU A 46 -4.13 5.59 8.98
C LEU A 46 -3.70 7.04 8.85
N ASN A 47 -2.40 7.23 8.72
CA ASN A 47 -1.83 8.55 8.50
C ASN A 47 -1.23 8.68 7.11
N ILE A 48 -0.72 7.58 6.57
CA ILE A 48 -0.06 7.61 5.27
C ILE A 48 -0.41 6.33 4.51
N ILE A 49 -0.72 6.48 3.23
CA ILE A 49 -0.82 5.35 2.31
C ILE A 49 0.20 5.61 1.23
N ARG A 50 1.18 4.71 1.12
CA ARG A 50 2.26 4.88 0.15
C ARG A 50 2.10 3.84 -0.95
N VAL A 51 1.90 4.31 -2.18
CA VAL A 51 1.80 3.45 -3.35
C VAL A 51 3.16 3.43 -4.03
N ARG A 52 3.75 2.24 -4.12
CA ARG A 52 5.07 2.05 -4.74
C ARG A 52 4.93 1.15 -5.95
N GLY A 53 4.24 1.63 -6.97
CA GLY A 53 3.96 0.82 -8.12
C GLY A 53 4.75 1.24 -9.34
N LYS A 54 4.66 0.43 -10.36
CA LYS A 54 5.29 0.74 -11.64
C LYS A 54 4.54 1.81 -12.38
N LYS A 55 3.24 1.92 -12.15
CA LYS A 55 2.39 2.85 -12.88
C LYS A 55 2.06 4.10 -12.08
N ALA A 56 2.15 4.03 -10.77
CA ALA A 56 1.86 5.17 -9.91
C ALA A 56 2.71 5.08 -8.66
N ARG A 57 3.23 6.22 -8.22
CA ARG A 57 4.00 6.29 -6.99
C ARG A 57 3.47 7.51 -6.24
N LEU A 58 2.79 7.26 -5.14
CA LEU A 58 2.09 8.30 -4.40
C LEU A 58 2.31 8.12 -2.92
N MET A 59 2.21 9.24 -2.21
CA MET A 59 2.19 9.21 -0.75
C MET A 59 0.97 10.02 -0.33
N ILE A 60 -0.07 9.32 0.06
CA ILE A 60 -1.38 9.91 0.36
C ILE A 60 -1.48 10.15 1.85
N MET A 61 -1.79 11.38 2.22
CA MET A 61 -1.94 11.78 3.61
C MET A 61 -3.28 12.47 3.77
N GLU A 62 -3.54 12.94 4.97
CA GLU A 62 -4.80 13.61 5.28
C GLU A 62 -5.04 14.76 4.31
N ASP A 63 -6.28 14.84 3.82
CA ASP A 63 -6.74 15.90 2.92
C ASP A 63 -6.02 15.91 1.58
N TYR A 64 -5.53 14.75 1.17
CA TYR A 64 -4.95 14.61 -0.15
C TYR A 64 -6.03 14.81 -1.21
N MET A 65 -5.64 15.39 -2.34
CA MET A 65 -6.57 15.65 -3.44
C MET A 65 -7.16 14.33 -3.96
N PRO A 66 -8.35 14.38 -4.54
CA PRO A 66 -8.92 13.17 -5.15
C PRO A 66 -8.01 12.66 -6.26
N VAL A 67 -7.85 11.35 -6.28
CA VAL A 67 -6.98 10.73 -7.26
C VAL A 67 -7.50 9.33 -7.57
N ILE A 68 -7.37 8.95 -8.82
CA ILE A 68 -7.74 7.61 -9.26
C ILE A 68 -6.59 7.10 -10.12
N GLY A 69 -6.32 5.81 -10.00
CA GLY A 69 -5.20 5.27 -10.75
C GLY A 69 -5.14 3.77 -10.71
N GLU A 70 -4.06 3.27 -11.27
CA GLU A 70 -3.81 1.84 -11.35
C GLU A 70 -2.57 1.52 -10.54
N VAL A 71 -2.61 0.40 -9.81
CA VAL A 71 -1.47 -0.02 -9.02
C VAL A 71 -0.91 -1.32 -9.58
N ASP A 72 0.42 -1.39 -9.61
CA ASP A 72 1.15 -2.59 -10.00
C ASP A 72 2.43 -2.58 -9.17
N GLY A 73 2.33 -3.06 -7.94
CA GLY A 73 3.47 -3.03 -7.04
C GLY A 73 3.02 -3.20 -5.60
N ASP A 74 3.66 -2.47 -4.72
CA ASP A 74 3.42 -2.60 -3.28
C ASP A 74 2.69 -1.38 -2.74
N ILE A 75 1.86 -1.61 -1.73
CA ILE A 75 1.15 -0.52 -1.07
C ILE A 75 1.35 -0.67 0.43
N ASP A 76 1.77 0.42 1.08
CA ASP A 76 1.96 0.45 2.52
C ASP A 76 0.86 1.27 3.16
N PHE A 77 0.26 0.73 4.21
CA PHE A 77 -0.77 1.39 4.99
C PHE A 77 -0.20 1.65 6.37
N ILE A 78 0.04 2.91 6.70
CA ILE A 78 0.81 3.29 7.87
C ILE A 78 -0.06 4.12 8.81
N GLY A 79 -0.32 3.59 9.99
CA GLY A 79 -1.01 4.31 11.03
C GLY A 79 -0.04 4.72 12.13
N ARG A 80 -0.62 5.19 13.24
CA ARG A 80 0.23 5.61 14.35
C ARG A 80 1.01 4.43 14.93
N THR A 81 0.35 3.29 15.09
CA THR A 81 0.96 2.11 15.66
C THR A 81 0.87 0.90 14.75
N SER A 82 0.29 1.05 13.57
CA SER A 82 0.06 -0.06 12.66
C SER A 82 0.85 0.14 11.38
N TYR A 83 1.20 -0.96 10.74
CA TYR A 83 1.94 -0.92 9.49
C TYR A 83 1.59 -2.19 8.73
N HIS A 84 0.94 -2.03 7.59
CA HIS A 84 0.56 -3.15 6.75
C HIS A 84 1.05 -2.92 5.34
N THR A 85 1.50 -3.98 4.69
CA THR A 85 1.94 -3.89 3.31
C THR A 85 1.24 -4.97 2.50
N ILE A 86 0.71 -4.57 1.35
CA ILE A 86 0.21 -5.51 0.36
C ILE A 86 1.24 -5.54 -0.75
N SER A 87 1.87 -6.71 -0.94
CA SER A 87 2.91 -6.85 -1.94
C SER A 87 2.33 -7.38 -3.23
N ASN A 88 2.93 -6.95 -4.35
CA ASN A 88 2.54 -7.41 -5.68
C ASN A 88 1.07 -7.18 -5.96
N ALA A 89 0.58 -6.03 -5.53
CA ALA A 89 -0.82 -5.67 -5.74
C ALA A 89 -1.01 -5.23 -7.17
N LYS A 90 -2.09 -5.71 -7.78
CA LYS A 90 -2.51 -5.28 -9.10
C LYS A 90 -3.97 -4.93 -9.04
N GLY A 91 -4.32 -3.75 -9.52
CA GLY A 91 -5.69 -3.33 -9.48
C GLY A 91 -5.83 -1.85 -9.68
N PHE A 92 -6.96 -1.34 -9.21
CA PHE A 92 -7.29 0.07 -9.36
C PHE A 92 -7.59 0.67 -8.01
N PHE A 93 -7.25 1.94 -7.86
CA PHE A 93 -7.56 2.63 -6.62
C PHE A 93 -8.23 3.96 -6.91
N CYS A 94 -8.97 4.41 -5.92
CA CYS A 94 -9.63 5.72 -5.97
C CYS A 94 -9.56 6.29 -4.56
N HIS A 95 -9.03 7.49 -4.44
CA HIS A 95 -8.92 8.14 -3.14
C HIS A 95 -9.65 9.47 -3.18
N GLU A 96 -10.53 9.67 -2.21
CA GLU A 96 -11.15 10.97 -2.02
C GLU A 96 -11.70 11.05 -0.61
N HIS A 97 -11.69 12.27 -0.07
CA HIS A 97 -12.24 12.56 1.26
C HIS A 97 -11.67 11.63 2.32
N ASN A 98 -10.33 11.44 2.27
CA ASN A 98 -9.58 10.64 3.23
C ASN A 98 -9.95 9.16 3.25
N VAL A 99 -10.58 8.68 2.20
CA VAL A 99 -10.89 7.26 2.06
C VAL A 99 -10.23 6.73 0.79
N PHE A 100 -9.39 5.74 0.95
CA PHE A 100 -8.68 5.10 -0.13
C PHE A 100 -9.37 3.79 -0.46
N PHE A 101 -9.92 3.70 -1.66
CA PHE A 101 -10.59 2.49 -2.13
C PHE A 101 -9.65 1.74 -3.06
N LEU A 102 -9.46 0.47 -2.80
CA LEU A 102 -8.58 -0.37 -3.63
C LEU A 102 -9.35 -1.60 -4.08
N LEU A 103 -9.38 -1.79 -5.38
CA LEU A 103 -9.98 -2.99 -5.98
C LEU A 103 -8.84 -3.84 -6.52
N LEU A 104 -8.58 -4.96 -5.87
CA LEU A 104 -7.49 -5.83 -6.27
C LEU A 104 -7.94 -6.79 -7.36
N LYS A 105 -7.13 -6.90 -8.38
CA LYS A 105 -7.34 -7.90 -9.42
C LYS A 105 -6.93 -9.26 -8.91
N GLU A 106 -7.70 -10.26 -9.21
CA GLU A 106 -7.30 -11.63 -8.93
C GLU A 106 -6.44 -12.13 -10.07
N THR A 107 -5.31 -12.78 -9.70
CA THR A 107 -4.47 -13.45 -10.68
C THR A 107 -4.65 -14.93 -10.48
N GLU A 108 -4.70 -15.66 -11.52
CA GLU A 108 -4.78 -17.08 -11.33
C GLU A 108 -3.48 -17.66 -10.81
N LYS A 109 -3.49 -17.72 -10.97
CA LYS A 109 -2.58 -18.34 -10.48
C LYS A 109 -2.05 -18.53 -9.79
N PRO A 110 -2.26 -18.75 -9.89
CA PRO A 110 -1.90 -18.94 -9.15
C PRO A 110 -1.18 -19.10 -8.79
N GLU A 111 -1.21 -18.71 -8.55
CA GLU A 111 -0.74 -18.59 -8.29
C GLU A 111 -0.38 -19.21 -8.13
N GLU A 112 -0.35 -19.59 -8.17
CA GLU A 112 -0.04 -19.83 -8.11
C GLU A 112 0.34 -20.44 -8.06
N GLY A 113 0.30 -20.99 -7.93
CA GLY A 113 0.69 -21.23 -7.96
C GLY A 113 0.85 -21.84 -7.68
N LYS A 114 0.85 -21.99 -7.50
CA LYS A 114 0.94 -22.14 -7.34
C LYS A 114 0.92 -22.72 -7.03
N GLU A 115 0.73 -23.01 -6.78
CA GLU A 115 0.61 -23.10 -6.65
C GLU A 115 0.56 -23.67 -6.56
N GLU A 116 0.37 -24.10 -6.48
CA GLU A 116 0.26 -24.15 -6.56
C GLU A 116 0.21 -24.66 -6.58
N GLU A 117 0.08 -25.11 -6.48
CA GLU A 117 -0.04 -25.12 -6.65
C GLU A 117 -0.22 -25.55 -6.75
N ALA A 118 -0.46 -26.23 -6.61
CA ALA A 118 -0.69 -26.18 -6.86
C ALA A 118 -1.03 -26.58 -7.06
N ASP A 119 -1.18 -27.09 -6.87
CA ASP A 119 -1.45 -27.12 -7.27
C ASP A 119 -1.56 -27.38 -7.69
N ALA A 120 -1.62 -28.10 -7.70
CA ALA A 120 -1.40 -28.07 -8.26
C ALA A 120 -1.30 -27.94 -8.42
#